data_0ad94bc295b5fde13ad91a1158b0c33f
#
_entry.id   0ad94bc295b5fde13ad91a1158b0c33f
#
_cell.length_a   1.000
_cell.length_b   1.000
_cell.length_c   1.000
_cell.angle_alpha   90.00
_cell.angle_beta   90.00
_cell.angle_gamma   90.00
#
_symmetry.space_group_name_H-M   'P 1'
#
loop_
_entity.id
_entity.type
_entity.pdbx_description
1 polymer ?
#
loop_
_entity_poly.entity_id
_entity_poly.type
_entity_poly.pdbx_seq_one_letter_code
_entity_poly.pdbx_strand_id
1 'polypeptide(L)'
;MTERLNTPFTNEHFAAFCLGMVGQPYWYGTVVYKCTENLRSRKAAQYPSHYGSSRTARYRQDIENKKVCADCVGGCKGYAWTDGGKGVLNAIGKDNVFARKY
;
A
#
# COMPACT_ATOMS: atom_id res chain seq x y z
N MET A 1 -6.07 -24.57 9.30
CA MET A 1 -5.10 -23.44 9.28
C MET A 1 -4.89 -22.87 7.88
N THR A 2 -4.47 -23.72 6.94
CA THR A 2 -4.22 -23.28 5.56
C THR A 2 -5.46 -22.68 4.90
N GLU A 3 -6.62 -23.27 5.14
CA GLU A 3 -7.89 -22.79 4.59
C GLU A 3 -8.21 -21.38 5.07
N ARG A 4 -7.96 -21.08 6.35
CA ARG A 4 -8.23 -19.74 6.89
C ARG A 4 -7.27 -18.71 6.33
N LEU A 5 -6.03 -19.09 6.03
CA LEU A 5 -5.07 -18.19 5.37
C LEU A 5 -5.48 -17.86 3.94
N ASN A 6 -6.25 -18.73 3.29
CA ASN A 6 -6.72 -18.52 1.93
C ASN A 6 -8.13 -17.92 1.86
N THR A 7 -8.82 -17.80 3.00
CA THR A 7 -10.16 -17.23 3.06
C THR A 7 -10.08 -15.76 3.45
N PRO A 8 -10.47 -14.82 2.55
CA PRO A 8 -10.42 -13.39 2.86
C PRO A 8 -11.31 -13.03 4.05
N PHE A 9 -10.94 -11.96 4.74
CA PHE A 9 -11.69 -11.36 5.85
C PHE A 9 -11.77 -12.22 7.12
N THR A 10 -10.88 -13.20 7.25
CA THR A 10 -10.64 -13.85 8.54
C THR A 10 -9.50 -13.13 9.26
N ASN A 11 -9.42 -13.29 10.58
CA ASN A 11 -8.33 -12.73 11.38
C ASN A 11 -6.97 -13.21 10.88
N GLU A 12 -6.85 -14.49 10.59
CA GLU A 12 -5.60 -15.10 10.12
C GLU A 12 -5.21 -14.56 8.74
N HIS A 13 -6.18 -14.40 7.86
CA HIS A 13 -5.92 -13.85 6.51
C HIS A 13 -5.45 -12.40 6.60
N PHE A 14 -6.12 -11.57 7.40
CA PHE A 14 -5.72 -10.19 7.58
C PHE A 14 -4.33 -10.07 8.21
N ALA A 15 -4.03 -10.89 9.21
CA ALA A 15 -2.71 -10.91 9.84
C ALA A 15 -1.63 -11.28 8.82
N ALA A 16 -1.90 -12.27 7.98
CA ALA A 16 -0.96 -12.65 6.91
C ALA A 16 -0.73 -11.50 5.92
N PHE A 17 -1.78 -10.77 5.56
CA PHE A 17 -1.67 -9.59 4.71
C PHE A 17 -0.78 -8.53 5.36
N CYS A 18 -1.00 -8.22 6.63
CA CYS A 18 -0.21 -7.23 7.36
C CYS A 18 1.27 -7.63 7.42
N LEU A 19 1.55 -8.91 7.68
CA LEU A 19 2.93 -9.41 7.69
C LEU A 19 3.59 -9.26 6.31
N GLY A 20 2.85 -9.50 5.25
CA GLY A 20 3.35 -9.32 3.89
C GLY A 20 3.63 -7.86 3.55
N MET A 21 2.98 -6.93 4.23
CA MET A 21 3.20 -5.49 4.02
C MET A 21 4.35 -4.92 4.86
N VAL A 22 4.95 -5.72 5.75
CA VAL A 22 6.10 -5.27 6.54
C VAL A 22 7.24 -4.87 5.59
N GLY A 23 7.82 -3.70 5.83
CA GLY A 23 8.87 -3.16 4.97
C GLY A 23 8.35 -2.25 3.86
N GLN A 24 7.03 -2.16 3.67
CA GLN A 24 6.48 -1.23 2.70
C GLN A 24 6.38 0.18 3.31
N PRO A 25 6.54 1.23 2.49
CA PRO A 25 6.62 2.59 3.02
C PRO A 25 5.28 3.13 3.50
N TYR A 26 5.36 4.00 4.51
CA TYR A 26 4.22 4.79 4.98
C TYR A 26 4.19 6.10 4.17
N TRP A 27 3.11 6.32 3.45
CA TRP A 27 2.86 7.58 2.75
C TRP A 27 1.58 8.19 3.30
N TYR A 28 1.67 9.37 3.87
CA TYR A 28 0.55 10.02 4.51
C TYR A 28 -0.63 10.20 3.55
N GLY A 29 -1.82 9.87 4.01
CA GLY A 29 -3.05 10.05 3.23
C GLY A 29 -3.28 8.99 2.17
N THR A 30 -2.54 7.89 2.18
CA THR A 30 -2.74 6.83 1.20
C THR A 30 -3.50 5.65 1.81
N VAL A 31 -4.29 5.00 0.98
CA VAL A 31 -5.01 3.79 1.38
C VAL A 31 -4.22 2.63 0.84
N VAL A 32 -4.12 1.94 0.06
CA VAL A 32 -3.14 1.01 -0.47
C VAL A 32 -2.94 1.40 -1.94
N TYR A 33 -1.76 1.92 -2.23
CA TYR A 33 -1.45 2.41 -3.57
C TYR A 33 -0.09 1.88 -4.01
N LYS A 34 0.04 1.65 -5.29
CA LYS A 34 1.35 1.49 -5.90
C LYS A 34 2.06 2.84 -5.84
N CYS A 35 3.32 2.86 -5.41
CA CYS A 35 4.10 4.10 -5.34
C CYS A 35 4.40 4.59 -6.74
N THR A 36 3.89 5.77 -7.10
CA THR A 36 4.11 6.40 -8.40
C THR A 36 4.38 7.89 -8.22
N GLU A 37 5.03 8.51 -9.20
CA GLU A 37 5.28 9.94 -9.17
C GLU A 37 3.98 10.74 -9.23
N ASN A 38 3.01 10.27 -9.98
CA ASN A 38 1.69 10.89 -10.05
C ASN A 38 1.02 10.91 -8.69
N LEU A 39 1.07 9.79 -7.96
CA LEU A 39 0.52 9.70 -6.61
C LEU A 39 1.26 10.65 -5.66
N ARG A 40 2.60 10.63 -5.69
CA ARG A 40 3.41 11.51 -4.84
C ARG A 40 3.06 12.97 -5.07
N SER A 41 2.97 13.38 -6.33
CA SER A 41 2.65 14.76 -6.70
C SER A 41 1.27 15.17 -6.19
N ARG A 42 0.26 14.31 -6.36
CA ARG A 42 -1.10 14.61 -5.87
C ARG A 42 -1.15 14.72 -4.35
N LYS A 43 -0.48 13.84 -3.66
CA LYS A 43 -0.45 13.84 -2.19
C LYS A 43 0.38 15.00 -1.64
N ALA A 44 1.44 15.40 -2.34
CA ALA A 44 2.23 16.57 -1.98
C ALA A 44 1.39 17.86 -2.07
N ALA A 45 0.54 17.96 -3.08
CA ALA A 45 -0.38 19.09 -3.20
C ALA A 45 -1.46 19.08 -2.11
N GLN A 46 -1.93 17.91 -1.72
CA GLN A 46 -2.98 17.74 -0.72
C GLN A 46 -2.45 17.90 0.71
N TYR A 47 -1.25 17.41 0.98
CA TYR A 47 -0.65 17.41 2.32
C TYR A 47 0.79 17.92 2.28
N PRO A 48 1.01 19.21 1.97
CA PRO A 48 2.37 19.72 1.74
C PRO A 48 3.29 19.58 2.96
N SER A 49 2.77 19.63 4.18
CA SER A 49 3.58 19.48 5.37
C SER A 49 4.15 18.08 5.57
N HIS A 50 3.55 17.06 4.93
CA HIS A 50 3.98 15.68 5.02
C HIS A 50 4.78 15.22 3.79
N TYR A 51 4.89 16.06 2.77
CA TYR A 51 5.57 15.74 1.52
C TYR A 51 6.64 16.78 1.17
N GLY A 52 7.30 17.30 2.20
CA GLY A 52 8.35 18.31 2.02
C GLY A 52 9.56 17.80 1.25
N SER A 53 10.41 18.73 0.82
CA SER A 53 11.59 18.42 0.01
C SER A 53 12.56 17.44 0.67
N SER A 54 12.63 17.43 2.00
CA SER A 54 13.49 16.50 2.74
C SER A 54 13.05 15.04 2.58
N ARG A 55 11.79 14.79 2.22
CA ARG A 55 11.25 13.45 2.05
C ARG A 55 11.16 13.02 0.58
N THR A 56 11.33 13.95 -0.35
CA THR A 56 11.16 13.69 -1.79
C THR A 56 12.08 12.59 -2.29
N ALA A 57 13.36 12.61 -1.88
CA ALA A 57 14.33 11.60 -2.30
C ALA A 57 13.90 10.20 -1.85
N ARG A 58 13.38 10.08 -0.64
CA ARG A 58 12.88 8.81 -0.10
C ARG A 58 11.67 8.31 -0.87
N TYR A 59 10.72 9.19 -1.18
CA TYR A 59 9.53 8.82 -1.95
C TYR A 59 9.89 8.38 -3.36
N ARG A 60 10.85 9.05 -4.00
CA ARG A 60 11.33 8.66 -5.34
C ARG A 60 11.99 7.29 -5.32
N GLN A 61 12.72 6.98 -4.25
CA GLN A 61 13.34 5.67 -4.08
C GLN A 61 12.27 4.58 -3.96
N ASP A 62 11.18 4.85 -3.21
CA ASP A 62 10.06 3.93 -3.11
C ASP A 62 9.42 3.66 -4.47
N ILE A 63 9.29 4.70 -5.29
CA ILE A 63 8.76 4.59 -6.65
C ILE A 63 9.66 3.71 -7.51
N GLU A 64 10.95 3.96 -7.46
CA GLU A 64 11.97 3.21 -8.21
C GLU A 64 11.96 1.74 -7.84
N ASN A 65 11.79 1.44 -6.57
CA ASN A 65 11.76 0.08 -6.04
C ASN A 65 10.38 -0.58 -6.17
N LYS A 66 9.42 0.11 -6.82
CA LYS A 66 8.08 -0.43 -7.10
C LYS A 66 7.35 -0.89 -5.84
N LYS A 67 7.49 -0.09 -4.78
CA LYS A 67 6.87 -0.39 -3.48
C LYS A 67 5.36 -0.14 -3.51
N VAL A 68 4.69 -0.63 -2.49
CA VAL A 68 3.28 -0.36 -2.23
C VAL A 68 3.20 0.45 -0.94
N CYS A 69 2.41 1.50 -0.92
CA CYS A 69 2.33 2.39 0.24
C CYS A 69 0.92 2.42 0.83
N ALA A 70 0.85 2.74 2.12
CA ALA A 70 -0.41 2.96 2.83
C ALA A 70 -0.13 3.74 4.10
N ASP A 71 -1.13 4.43 4.65
CA ASP A 71 -1.07 4.92 6.02
C ASP A 71 -1.72 3.89 6.96
N CYS A 72 -1.80 4.20 8.27
CA CYS A 72 -2.28 3.25 9.26
C CYS A 72 -3.71 2.76 8.98
N VAL A 73 -4.64 3.70 8.81
CA VAL A 73 -6.06 3.39 8.54
C VAL A 73 -6.22 2.90 7.12
N GLY A 74 -5.44 3.48 6.21
CA GLY A 74 -5.47 3.14 4.80
C GLY A 74 -5.11 1.69 4.52
N GLY A 75 -4.24 1.09 5.35
CA GLY A 75 -3.93 -0.33 5.24
C GLY A 75 -5.15 -1.21 5.45
N CYS A 76 -5.95 -0.89 6.47
CA CYS A 76 -7.19 -1.63 6.76
C CYS A 76 -8.22 -1.45 5.65
N LYS A 77 -8.46 -0.20 5.24
CA LYS A 77 -9.39 0.11 4.15
C LYS A 77 -8.95 -0.54 2.84
N GLY A 78 -7.65 -0.45 2.56
CA GLY A 78 -7.10 -1.02 1.34
C GLY A 78 -7.25 -2.54 1.29
N TYR A 79 -7.09 -3.20 2.42
CA TYR A 79 -7.34 -4.63 2.51
C TYR A 79 -8.77 -4.97 2.06
N ALA A 80 -9.76 -4.25 2.61
CA ALA A 80 -11.16 -4.47 2.25
C ALA A 80 -11.43 -4.11 0.78
N TRP A 81 -10.86 -3.02 0.30
CA TRP A 81 -11.12 -2.50 -1.05
C TRP A 81 -10.37 -3.25 -2.14
N THR A 82 -9.44 -4.12 -1.80
CA THR A 82 -8.77 -5.01 -2.73
C THR A 82 -9.21 -6.46 -2.59
N ASP A 83 -10.41 -6.65 -2.09
CA ASP A 83 -11.04 -7.97 -1.95
C ASP A 83 -10.18 -8.90 -1.07
N GLY A 84 -9.79 -8.39 0.11
CA GLY A 84 -8.93 -9.11 1.04
C GLY A 84 -7.46 -9.04 0.69
N GLY A 85 -7.04 -7.94 0.08
CA GLY A 85 -5.64 -7.75 -0.29
C GLY A 85 -5.21 -8.48 -1.55
N LYS A 86 -6.17 -8.90 -2.36
CA LYS A 86 -5.91 -9.69 -3.57
C LYS A 86 -4.99 -8.95 -4.54
N GLY A 87 -3.89 -9.56 -4.88
CA GLY A 87 -2.93 -9.01 -5.83
C GLY A 87 -1.98 -7.97 -5.25
N VAL A 88 -2.23 -7.46 -4.03
CA VAL A 88 -1.41 -6.40 -3.44
C VAL A 88 0.02 -6.89 -3.19
N LEU A 89 0.17 -8.01 -2.50
CA LEU A 89 1.49 -8.53 -2.17
C LEU A 89 2.28 -8.95 -3.42
N ASN A 90 1.57 -9.42 -4.45
CA ASN A 90 2.20 -9.78 -5.72
C ASN A 90 2.69 -8.56 -6.51
N ALA A 91 2.19 -7.37 -6.19
CA ALA A 91 2.60 -6.14 -6.88
C ALA A 91 3.86 -5.52 -6.28
N ILE A 92 4.26 -5.96 -5.08
CA ILE A 92 5.44 -5.40 -4.40
C ILE A 92 6.69 -5.74 -5.20
N GLY A 93 7.45 -4.72 -5.57
CA GLY A 93 8.68 -4.87 -6.34
C GLY A 93 8.49 -5.23 -7.81
N LYS A 94 7.25 -5.23 -8.31
CA LYS A 94 6.92 -5.61 -9.69
C LYS A 94 6.08 -4.52 -10.34
N ASP A 95 5.90 -4.60 -11.64
CA ASP A 95 5.06 -3.65 -12.40
C ASP A 95 3.57 -3.97 -12.33
N ASN A 96 3.20 -5.05 -11.68
CA ASN A 96 1.80 -5.46 -11.56
C ASN A 96 0.95 -4.43 -10.84
N VAL A 97 -0.31 -4.33 -11.24
CA VAL A 97 -1.29 -3.45 -10.62
C VAL A 97 -2.36 -4.32 -9.99
N PHE A 98 -2.85 -3.89 -8.85
CA PHE A 98 -3.96 -4.58 -8.19
C PHE A 98 -5.25 -3.78 -8.35
N ALA A 99 -6.37 -4.49 -8.37
CA ALA A 99 -7.68 -3.87 -8.48
C ALA A 99 -8.26 -3.55 -7.10
N ARG A 100 -8.99 -2.45 -7.01
CA ARG A 100 -9.70 -2.05 -5.81
C ARG A 100 -11.20 -1.98 -6.09
N LYS A 101 -11.98 -2.37 -5.08
CA LYS A 101 -13.43 -2.24 -5.10
C LYS A 101 -13.84 -1.27 -4.00
N TYR A 102 -14.67 -0.33 -4.32
CA TYR A 102 -15.18 0.65 -3.37
C TYR A 102 -16.60 0.32 -2.97
#